data_3e0dd57218678f162898d5ce59508069
#
_entry.id   3e0dd57218678f162898d5ce59508069
#
_cell.length_a   1.000
_cell.length_b   1.000
_cell.length_c   1.000
_cell.angle_alpha   90.00
_cell.angle_beta   90.00
_cell.angle_gamma   90.00
#
_symmetry.space_group_name_H-M   'P 1'
#
loop_
_entity.id
_entity.type
_entity.pdbx_description
1 polymer ?
#
loop_
_entity_poly.entity_id
_entity_poly.type
_entity_poly.pdbx_seq_one_letter_code
_entity_poly.pdbx_strand_id
1 'polypeptide(L)'
;MQRAEAGGEPRRNLKWQARRDAIIDTSAHVFARRGYHATGITELCVANDLGKGALYHYIGSKEELLAAIHDRVMDEVMLGADRVLAAEGSPSEQLAMLGDELLDVIARYPDHVWVFLHEFPALADERAQTFRERRREYERRVEKVLQAGIESGEFRAVDARVTTMAWLGMHNYTYLWLKAGGALSPRDVAKPFADIFIRGITSDGTGRTPRLAKSEDER
;
A
#
# COMPACT_ATOMS: atom_id res chain seq x y z
N MET A 1 34.75 41.36 -6.62
CA MET A 1 34.11 40.45 -7.57
C MET A 1 34.09 39.06 -6.94
N GLN A 2 33.00 38.71 -6.24
CA GLN A 2 32.73 37.37 -5.72
C GLN A 2 31.52 36.86 -6.47
N ARG A 3 31.71 35.87 -7.33
CA ARG A 3 30.61 35.15 -7.98
C ARG A 3 30.17 33.99 -7.09
N ALA A 4 28.89 34.00 -6.77
CA ALA A 4 28.20 33.00 -5.99
C ALA A 4 28.23 31.62 -6.65
N GLU A 5 28.74 30.62 -5.93
CA GLU A 5 28.50 29.18 -6.21
C GLU A 5 27.24 28.74 -5.45
N ALA A 6 26.07 29.02 -5.98
CA ALA A 6 24.80 28.67 -5.36
C ALA A 6 23.97 27.63 -6.19
N GLY A 7 24.60 26.90 -7.10
CA GLY A 7 23.88 25.99 -8.02
C GLY A 7 24.14 24.48 -7.85
N GLY A 8 25.02 24.05 -6.95
CA GLY A 8 25.49 22.66 -6.90
C GLY A 8 24.74 21.71 -5.95
N GLU A 9 24.26 22.20 -4.80
CA GLU A 9 23.66 21.34 -3.76
C GLU A 9 22.30 20.75 -4.12
N PRO A 10 21.32 21.47 -4.68
CA PRO A 10 20.01 20.88 -4.99
C PRO A 10 20.09 19.79 -6.07
N ARG A 11 20.89 19.99 -7.12
CA ARG A 11 21.06 19.01 -8.20
C ARG A 11 21.82 17.74 -7.76
N ARG A 12 22.78 17.88 -6.85
CA ARG A 12 23.51 16.73 -6.29
C ARG A 12 22.61 15.90 -5.39
N ASN A 13 21.77 16.53 -4.60
CA ASN A 13 20.78 15.87 -3.74
C ASN A 13 19.75 15.12 -4.57
N LEU A 14 19.19 15.69 -5.64
CA LEU A 14 18.24 15.02 -6.53
C LEU A 14 18.85 13.78 -7.22
N LYS A 15 20.10 13.85 -7.68
CA LYS A 15 20.78 12.68 -8.26
C LYS A 15 21.05 11.58 -7.23
N TRP A 16 21.40 11.96 -6.01
CA TRP A 16 21.60 11.01 -4.92
C TRP A 16 20.28 10.32 -4.55
N GLN A 17 19.18 11.06 -4.42
CA GLN A 17 17.86 10.52 -4.13
C GLN A 17 17.39 9.56 -5.24
N ALA A 18 17.47 9.97 -6.50
CA ALA A 18 17.10 9.11 -7.64
C ALA A 18 17.93 7.81 -7.68
N ARG A 19 19.23 7.87 -7.33
CA ARG A 19 20.07 6.66 -7.26
C ARG A 19 19.67 5.77 -6.07
N ARG A 20 19.39 6.37 -4.91
CA ARG A 20 18.90 5.66 -3.73
C ARG A 20 17.57 4.96 -4.02
N ASP A 21 16.64 5.65 -4.67
CA ASP A 21 15.36 5.09 -5.07
C ASP A 21 15.51 3.90 -6.01
N ALA A 22 16.37 4.00 -7.02
CA ALA A 22 16.67 2.89 -7.92
C ALA A 22 17.28 1.68 -7.19
N ILE A 23 18.12 1.91 -6.16
CA ILE A 23 18.67 0.85 -5.31
C ILE A 23 17.57 0.17 -4.50
N ILE A 24 16.64 0.95 -3.93
CA ILE A 24 15.48 0.43 -3.18
C ILE A 24 14.63 -0.44 -4.09
N ASP A 25 14.31 0.04 -5.31
CA ASP A 25 13.49 -0.67 -6.28
C ASP A 25 14.13 -2.00 -6.72
N THR A 26 15.42 -1.97 -7.07
CA THR A 26 16.18 -3.18 -7.43
C THR A 26 16.24 -4.17 -6.26
N SER A 27 16.43 -3.68 -5.05
CA SER A 27 16.52 -4.53 -3.86
C SER A 27 15.18 -5.13 -3.47
N ALA A 28 14.07 -4.40 -3.66
CA ALA A 28 12.71 -4.92 -3.50
C ALA A 28 12.47 -6.11 -4.44
N HIS A 29 12.92 -6.01 -5.70
CA HIS A 29 12.86 -7.12 -6.64
C HIS A 29 13.64 -8.36 -6.18
N VAL A 30 14.85 -8.18 -5.62
CA VAL A 30 15.66 -9.29 -5.10
C VAL A 30 14.97 -9.94 -3.90
N PHE A 31 14.46 -9.13 -2.95
CA PHE A 31 13.76 -9.64 -1.76
C PHE A 31 12.45 -10.34 -2.12
N ALA A 32 11.68 -9.82 -3.07
CA ALA A 32 10.44 -10.45 -3.52
C ALA A 32 10.67 -11.84 -4.15
N ARG A 33 11.83 -12.06 -4.78
CA ARG A 33 12.16 -13.34 -5.43
C ARG A 33 12.81 -14.36 -4.52
N ARG A 34 13.62 -13.92 -3.57
CA ARG A 34 14.48 -14.81 -2.76
C ARG A 34 14.14 -14.80 -1.28
N GLY A 35 13.37 -13.82 -0.84
CA GLY A 35 13.13 -13.53 0.56
C GLY A 35 14.22 -12.67 1.19
N TYR A 36 13.84 -11.89 2.19
CA TYR A 36 14.75 -11.00 2.90
C TYR A 36 15.88 -11.76 3.58
N HIS A 37 15.58 -12.80 4.37
CA HIS A 37 16.58 -13.52 5.14
C HIS A 37 17.60 -14.26 4.27
N ALA A 38 17.15 -14.80 3.14
CA ALA A 38 18.02 -15.53 2.22
C ALA A 38 18.92 -14.63 1.34
N THR A 39 18.67 -13.32 1.29
CA THR A 39 19.43 -12.37 0.47
C THR A 39 20.58 -11.77 1.28
N GLY A 40 21.81 -11.95 0.81
CA GLY A 40 23.03 -11.38 1.38
C GLY A 40 23.39 -10.00 0.81
N ILE A 41 24.25 -9.23 1.53
CA ILE A 41 24.76 -7.93 1.07
C ILE A 41 25.53 -8.06 -0.26
N THR A 42 26.30 -9.12 -0.44
CA THR A 42 27.05 -9.35 -1.69
C THR A 42 26.11 -9.45 -2.90
N GLU A 43 24.99 -10.09 -2.73
CA GLU A 43 23.97 -10.24 -3.75
C GLU A 43 23.30 -8.91 -4.10
N LEU A 44 22.98 -8.10 -3.08
CA LEU A 44 22.47 -6.74 -3.28
C LEU A 44 23.50 -5.85 -4.00
N CYS A 45 24.80 -6.01 -3.69
CA CYS A 45 25.87 -5.32 -4.39
C CYS A 45 25.88 -5.67 -5.89
N VAL A 46 25.80 -6.95 -6.21
CA VAL A 46 25.77 -7.44 -7.61
C VAL A 46 24.52 -6.92 -8.35
N ALA A 47 23.35 -7.03 -7.72
CA ALA A 47 22.08 -6.59 -8.32
C ALA A 47 22.05 -5.08 -8.61
N ASN A 48 22.76 -4.28 -7.82
CA ASN A 48 22.78 -2.82 -7.94
C ASN A 48 24.02 -2.29 -8.68
N ASP A 49 24.92 -3.15 -9.12
CA ASP A 49 26.23 -2.77 -9.68
C ASP A 49 27.00 -1.80 -8.76
N LEU A 50 27.15 -2.18 -7.50
CA LEU A 50 27.80 -1.37 -6.46
C LEU A 50 28.78 -2.19 -5.62
N GLY A 51 29.88 -1.54 -5.22
CA GLY A 51 30.71 -2.06 -4.15
C GLY A 51 30.03 -1.92 -2.78
N LYS A 52 30.42 -2.77 -1.81
CA LYS A 52 29.83 -2.83 -0.46
C LYS A 52 29.78 -1.46 0.25
N GLY A 53 30.87 -0.68 0.19
CA GLY A 53 30.91 0.65 0.80
C GLY A 53 29.93 1.63 0.17
N ALA A 54 29.80 1.61 -1.16
CA ALA A 54 28.86 2.45 -1.89
C ALA A 54 27.41 2.04 -1.59
N LEU A 55 27.11 0.76 -1.52
CA LEU A 55 25.77 0.29 -1.16
C LEU A 55 25.38 0.82 0.23
N TYR A 56 26.21 0.60 1.25
CA TYR A 56 25.94 1.09 2.61
C TYR A 56 25.82 2.62 2.71
N HIS A 57 26.53 3.36 1.86
CA HIS A 57 26.38 4.82 1.80
C HIS A 57 24.93 5.25 1.40
N TYR A 58 24.25 4.46 0.56
CA TYR A 58 22.87 4.75 0.14
C TYR A 58 21.81 4.20 1.08
N ILE A 59 22.04 3.00 1.64
CA ILE A 59 20.99 2.26 2.36
C ILE A 59 21.19 2.23 3.89
N GLY A 60 22.37 2.62 4.39
CA GLY A 60 22.72 2.48 5.81
C GLY A 60 22.93 1.03 6.24
N SER A 61 21.86 0.27 6.37
CA SER A 61 21.89 -1.16 6.69
C SER A 61 20.89 -1.95 5.84
N LYS A 62 20.92 -3.27 5.89
CA LYS A 62 19.95 -4.14 5.24
C LYS A 62 18.55 -3.97 5.86
N GLU A 63 18.49 -3.75 7.17
CA GLU A 63 17.26 -3.46 7.91
C GLU A 63 16.68 -2.10 7.53
N GLU A 64 17.52 -1.08 7.32
CA GLU A 64 17.11 0.23 6.85
C GLU A 64 16.60 0.17 5.40
N LEU A 65 17.21 -0.67 4.57
CA LEU A 65 16.71 -0.93 3.22
C LEU A 65 15.33 -1.60 3.24
N LEU A 66 15.13 -2.61 4.10
CA LEU A 66 13.81 -3.25 4.26
C LEU A 66 12.77 -2.23 4.72
N ALA A 67 13.10 -1.41 5.71
CA ALA A 67 12.20 -0.35 6.18
C ALA A 67 11.87 0.65 5.05
N ALA A 68 12.85 1.07 4.25
CA ALA A 68 12.63 1.98 3.13
C ALA A 68 11.71 1.39 2.04
N ILE A 69 11.77 0.08 1.82
CA ILE A 69 10.84 -0.62 0.91
C ILE A 69 9.40 -0.58 1.46
N HIS A 70 9.22 -0.80 2.76
CA HIS A 70 7.91 -0.71 3.40
C HIS A 70 7.38 0.73 3.42
N ASP A 71 8.25 1.71 3.72
CA ASP A 71 7.90 3.12 3.72
C ASP A 71 7.41 3.59 2.35
N ARG A 72 8.04 3.13 1.25
CA ARG A 72 7.61 3.47 -0.12
C ARG A 72 6.13 3.13 -0.34
N VAL A 73 5.69 1.92 0.05
CA VAL A 73 4.28 1.51 -0.10
C VAL A 73 3.38 2.35 0.78
N MET A 74 3.77 2.55 2.06
CA MET A 74 2.96 3.33 3.00
C MET A 74 2.84 4.79 2.60
N ASP A 75 3.92 5.43 2.11
CA ASP A 75 3.91 6.81 1.65
C ASP A 75 2.94 7.00 0.48
N GLU A 76 2.98 6.10 -0.51
CA GLU A 76 2.12 6.16 -1.69
C GLU A 76 0.65 5.95 -1.35
N VAL A 77 0.31 4.92 -0.56
CA VAL A 77 -1.11 4.68 -0.19
C VAL A 77 -1.66 5.78 0.72
N MET A 78 -0.84 6.35 1.62
CA MET A 78 -1.23 7.45 2.48
C MET A 78 -1.47 8.73 1.68
N LEU A 79 -0.58 9.04 0.73
CA LEU A 79 -0.72 10.18 -0.16
C LEU A 79 -1.99 10.06 -1.03
N GLY A 80 -2.27 8.87 -1.56
CA GLY A 80 -3.51 8.56 -2.28
C GLY A 80 -4.75 8.79 -1.41
N ALA A 81 -4.75 8.25 -0.20
CA ALA A 81 -5.84 8.43 0.74
C ALA A 81 -6.06 9.90 1.13
N ASP A 82 -4.99 10.68 1.32
CA ASP A 82 -5.08 12.11 1.60
C ASP A 82 -5.75 12.89 0.46
N ARG A 83 -5.41 12.57 -0.80
CA ARG A 83 -6.05 13.18 -1.98
C ARG A 83 -7.55 12.87 -2.02
N VAL A 84 -7.92 11.62 -1.79
CA VAL A 84 -9.33 11.18 -1.81
C VAL A 84 -10.13 11.85 -0.69
N LEU A 85 -9.59 11.88 0.54
CA LEU A 85 -10.30 12.47 1.68
C LEU A 85 -10.38 14.00 1.63
N ALA A 86 -9.51 14.66 0.88
CA ALA A 86 -9.58 16.10 0.61
C ALA A 86 -10.55 16.46 -0.54
N ALA A 87 -10.93 15.48 -1.37
CA ALA A 87 -11.88 15.70 -2.45
C ALA A 87 -13.32 15.65 -1.93
N GLU A 88 -14.20 16.47 -2.54
CA GLU A 88 -15.64 16.36 -2.33
C GLU A 88 -16.17 15.07 -2.98
N GLY A 89 -17.11 14.40 -2.35
CA GLY A 89 -17.73 13.18 -2.87
C GLY A 89 -18.54 12.44 -1.82
N SER A 90 -19.44 11.58 -2.29
CA SER A 90 -20.19 10.68 -1.45
C SER A 90 -19.26 9.59 -0.85
N PRO A 91 -19.64 8.96 0.25
CA PRO A 91 -18.91 7.80 0.79
C PRO A 91 -18.64 6.69 -0.23
N SER A 92 -19.59 6.38 -1.12
CA SER A 92 -19.37 5.41 -2.20
C SER A 92 -18.31 5.87 -3.20
N GLU A 93 -18.34 7.14 -3.61
CA GLU A 93 -17.33 7.70 -4.52
C GLU A 93 -15.95 7.70 -3.87
N GLN A 94 -15.84 8.13 -2.62
CA GLN A 94 -14.57 8.11 -1.89
C GLN A 94 -14.02 6.69 -1.72
N LEU A 95 -14.89 5.71 -1.41
CA LEU A 95 -14.47 4.31 -1.27
C LEU A 95 -13.98 3.71 -2.60
N ALA A 96 -14.65 4.05 -3.72
CA ALA A 96 -14.21 3.66 -5.05
C ALA A 96 -12.85 4.29 -5.41
N MET A 97 -12.67 5.60 -5.14
CA MET A 97 -11.41 6.30 -5.39
C MET A 97 -10.25 5.76 -4.53
N LEU A 98 -10.50 5.39 -3.26
CA LEU A 98 -9.51 4.72 -2.42
C LEU A 98 -9.07 3.37 -3.03
N GLY A 99 -10.00 2.63 -3.64
CA GLY A 99 -9.70 1.39 -4.36
C GLY A 99 -8.85 1.62 -5.59
N ASP A 100 -9.15 2.64 -6.39
CA ASP A 100 -8.36 3.05 -7.55
C ASP A 100 -6.90 3.37 -7.14
N GLU A 101 -6.72 4.22 -6.11
CA GLU A 101 -5.41 4.61 -5.61
C GLU A 101 -4.61 3.40 -5.08
N LEU A 102 -5.26 2.50 -4.32
CA LEU A 102 -4.59 1.31 -3.78
C LEU A 102 -4.15 0.35 -4.91
N LEU A 103 -5.00 0.10 -5.89
CA LEU A 103 -4.66 -0.76 -7.02
C LEU A 103 -3.58 -0.16 -7.92
N ASP A 104 -3.54 1.16 -8.07
CA ASP A 104 -2.47 1.87 -8.77
C ASP A 104 -1.12 1.65 -8.06
N VAL A 105 -1.07 1.73 -6.73
CA VAL A 105 0.14 1.45 -5.95
C VAL A 105 0.57 -0.01 -6.11
N ILE A 106 -0.37 -0.96 -6.00
CA ILE A 106 -0.10 -2.40 -6.16
C ILE A 106 0.49 -2.70 -7.54
N ALA A 107 -0.07 -2.12 -8.59
CA ALA A 107 0.40 -2.34 -9.96
C ALA A 107 1.73 -1.64 -10.26
N ARG A 108 1.98 -0.48 -9.67
CA ARG A 108 3.21 0.31 -9.85
C ARG A 108 4.40 -0.29 -9.10
N TYR A 109 4.17 -0.85 -7.93
CA TYR A 109 5.20 -1.35 -7.02
C TYR A 109 5.01 -2.82 -6.61
N PRO A 110 4.84 -3.78 -7.56
CA PRO A 110 4.46 -5.15 -7.24
C PRO A 110 5.45 -5.86 -6.31
N ASP A 111 6.76 -5.67 -6.52
CA ASP A 111 7.79 -6.28 -5.69
C ASP A 111 7.84 -5.67 -4.27
N HIS A 112 7.65 -4.35 -4.16
CA HIS A 112 7.54 -3.67 -2.87
C HIS A 112 6.32 -4.13 -2.09
N VAL A 113 5.16 -4.24 -2.76
CA VAL A 113 3.92 -4.73 -2.13
C VAL A 113 4.08 -6.18 -1.68
N TRP A 114 4.77 -7.02 -2.47
CA TRP A 114 5.08 -8.36 -2.04
C TRP A 114 5.91 -8.36 -0.75
N VAL A 115 7.01 -7.60 -0.70
CA VAL A 115 7.86 -7.45 0.49
C VAL A 115 7.06 -6.89 1.67
N PHE A 116 6.24 -5.87 1.44
CA PHE A 116 5.36 -5.24 2.42
C PHE A 116 4.40 -6.23 3.09
N LEU A 117 3.85 -7.18 2.33
CA LEU A 117 2.88 -8.15 2.83
C LEU A 117 3.54 -9.38 3.50
N HIS A 118 4.76 -9.76 3.10
CA HIS A 118 5.38 -11.03 3.50
C HIS A 118 6.58 -10.88 4.44
N GLU A 119 7.36 -9.79 4.31
CA GLU A 119 8.61 -9.63 5.05
C GLU A 119 8.48 -8.71 6.29
N PHE A 120 7.26 -8.35 6.65
CA PHE A 120 6.99 -7.58 7.88
C PHE A 120 7.61 -8.19 9.15
N PRO A 121 7.60 -9.53 9.35
CA PRO A 121 8.19 -10.12 10.54
C PRO A 121 9.71 -9.91 10.69
N ALA A 122 10.39 -9.51 9.61
CA ALA A 122 11.82 -9.24 9.62
C ALA A 122 12.18 -7.80 10.04
N LEU A 123 11.20 -6.91 10.26
CA LEU A 123 11.43 -5.57 10.79
C LEU A 123 11.77 -5.64 12.28
N ALA A 124 12.79 -4.87 12.72
CA ALA A 124 13.15 -4.73 14.12
C ALA A 124 12.03 -4.03 14.94
N ASP A 125 12.00 -4.29 16.25
CA ASP A 125 10.90 -3.97 17.16
C ASP A 125 10.33 -2.55 17.03
N GLU A 126 11.17 -1.51 17.07
CA GLU A 126 10.75 -0.11 16.97
C GLU A 126 10.18 0.21 15.57
N ARG A 127 10.84 -0.27 14.51
CA ARG A 127 10.38 -0.09 13.13
C ARG A 127 9.10 -0.86 12.86
N ALA A 128 8.99 -2.07 13.41
CA ALA A 128 7.77 -2.88 13.33
C ALA A 128 6.59 -2.18 14.02
N GLN A 129 6.83 -1.47 15.12
CA GLN A 129 5.78 -0.70 15.78
C GLN A 129 5.35 0.50 14.95
N THR A 130 6.29 1.32 14.48
CA THR A 130 6.00 2.47 13.59
C THR A 130 5.22 2.02 12.34
N PHE A 131 5.63 0.91 11.75
CA PHE A 131 4.95 0.35 10.59
C PHE A 131 3.51 -0.10 10.92
N ARG A 132 3.29 -0.79 12.06
CA ARG A 132 1.95 -1.16 12.51
C ARG A 132 1.06 0.07 12.75
N GLU A 133 1.61 1.14 13.30
CA GLU A 133 0.88 2.39 13.53
C GLU A 133 0.46 3.07 12.22
N ARG A 134 1.37 3.17 11.25
CA ARG A 134 1.06 3.72 9.91
C ARG A 134 0.01 2.88 9.18
N ARG A 135 0.12 1.55 9.26
CA ARG A 135 -0.86 0.63 8.68
C ARG A 135 -2.25 0.82 9.30
N ARG A 136 -2.33 0.91 10.63
CA ARG A 136 -3.59 1.21 11.34
C ARG A 136 -4.14 2.58 10.97
N GLU A 137 -3.28 3.55 10.71
CA GLU A 137 -3.71 4.88 10.27
C GLU A 137 -4.39 4.82 8.89
N TYR A 138 -3.83 4.05 7.96
CA TYR A 138 -4.48 3.82 6.67
C TYR A 138 -5.82 3.08 6.83
N GLU A 139 -5.85 2.04 7.65
CA GLU A 139 -7.08 1.30 7.98
C GLU A 139 -8.16 2.25 8.54
N ARG A 140 -7.81 3.14 9.47
CA ARG A 140 -8.74 4.14 10.03
C ARG A 140 -9.27 5.12 8.98
N ARG A 141 -8.51 5.47 7.95
CA ARG A 141 -8.98 6.33 6.86
C ARG A 141 -10.07 5.67 6.03
N VAL A 142 -9.90 4.40 5.70
CA VAL A 142 -10.94 3.61 5.01
C VAL A 142 -12.16 3.43 5.91
N GLU A 143 -11.95 3.07 7.18
CA GLU A 143 -13.01 2.90 8.18
C GLU A 143 -13.84 4.18 8.35
N LYS A 144 -13.21 5.35 8.36
CA LYS A 144 -13.89 6.65 8.45
C LYS A 144 -14.85 6.90 7.28
N VAL A 145 -14.47 6.52 6.06
CA VAL A 145 -15.35 6.64 4.88
C VAL A 145 -16.55 5.69 5.02
N LEU A 146 -16.32 4.46 5.46
CA LEU A 146 -17.39 3.49 5.72
C LEU A 146 -18.34 3.98 6.81
N GLN A 147 -17.80 4.51 7.91
CA GLN A 147 -18.59 5.06 9.01
C GLN A 147 -19.45 6.25 8.56
N ALA A 148 -18.89 7.16 7.76
CA ALA A 148 -19.64 8.28 7.19
C ALA A 148 -20.82 7.81 6.30
N GLY A 149 -20.60 6.76 5.51
CA GLY A 149 -21.67 6.16 4.69
C GLY A 149 -22.76 5.49 5.52
N ILE A 150 -22.42 4.87 6.65
CA ILE A 150 -23.39 4.29 7.58
C ILE A 150 -24.20 5.41 8.27
N GLU A 151 -23.54 6.47 8.74
CA GLU A 151 -24.18 7.60 9.41
C GLU A 151 -25.09 8.40 8.48
N SER A 152 -24.73 8.55 7.19
CA SER A 152 -25.58 9.19 6.19
C SER A 152 -26.75 8.32 5.72
N GLY A 153 -26.75 7.02 6.04
CA GLY A 153 -27.73 6.05 5.55
C GLY A 153 -27.48 5.57 4.12
N GLU A 154 -26.38 5.94 3.50
CA GLU A 154 -25.98 5.45 2.18
C GLU A 154 -25.59 3.96 2.25
N PHE A 155 -24.89 3.59 3.32
CA PHE A 155 -24.56 2.19 3.63
C PHE A 155 -25.47 1.65 4.72
N ARG A 156 -25.79 0.35 4.60
CA ARG A 156 -26.51 -0.37 5.66
C ARG A 156 -25.67 -0.49 6.93
N ALA A 157 -26.29 -0.73 8.04
CA ALA A 157 -25.59 -0.98 9.30
C ALA A 157 -24.72 -2.24 9.20
N VAL A 158 -23.41 -2.05 9.08
CA VAL A 158 -22.37 -3.09 9.08
C VAL A 158 -21.30 -2.75 10.11
N ASP A 159 -20.52 -3.72 10.54
CA ASP A 159 -19.31 -3.45 11.32
C ASP A 159 -18.26 -2.81 10.38
N ALA A 160 -18.01 -1.50 10.59
CA ALA A 160 -17.11 -0.73 9.74
C ALA A 160 -15.69 -1.30 9.74
N ARG A 161 -15.20 -1.79 10.89
CA ARG A 161 -13.86 -2.37 11.02
C ARG A 161 -13.72 -3.68 10.25
N VAL A 162 -14.69 -4.60 10.44
CA VAL A 162 -14.68 -5.90 9.69
C VAL A 162 -14.84 -5.64 8.21
N THR A 163 -15.68 -4.68 7.82
CA THR A 163 -15.90 -4.29 6.43
C THR A 163 -14.63 -3.67 5.82
N THR A 164 -13.88 -2.87 6.58
CA THR A 164 -12.55 -2.37 6.18
C THR A 164 -11.58 -3.54 5.90
N MET A 165 -11.54 -4.54 6.77
CA MET A 165 -10.65 -5.70 6.55
C MET A 165 -11.05 -6.51 5.32
N ALA A 166 -12.34 -6.67 5.05
CA ALA A 166 -12.84 -7.33 3.84
C ALA A 166 -12.44 -6.55 2.57
N TRP A 167 -12.61 -5.22 2.61
CA TRP A 167 -12.21 -4.34 1.52
C TRP A 167 -10.71 -4.41 1.23
N LEU A 168 -9.88 -4.30 2.27
CA LEU A 168 -8.42 -4.42 2.15
C LEU A 168 -8.01 -5.81 1.64
N GLY A 169 -8.63 -6.87 2.14
CA GLY A 169 -8.35 -8.24 1.70
C GLY A 169 -8.61 -8.44 0.21
N MET A 170 -9.72 -7.92 -0.30
CA MET A 170 -10.07 -7.98 -1.71
C MET A 170 -9.04 -7.25 -2.59
N HIS A 171 -8.64 -6.03 -2.22
CA HIS A 171 -7.69 -5.24 -2.99
C HIS A 171 -6.27 -5.80 -2.86
N ASN A 172 -5.81 -6.09 -1.64
CA ASN A 172 -4.44 -6.57 -1.43
C ASN A 172 -4.18 -7.89 -2.16
N TYR A 173 -5.15 -8.80 -2.27
CA TYR A 173 -4.95 -10.08 -2.95
C TYR A 173 -4.60 -9.93 -4.44
N THR A 174 -4.86 -8.77 -5.04
CA THR A 174 -4.55 -8.50 -6.46
C THR A 174 -3.06 -8.52 -6.77
N TYR A 175 -2.17 -8.34 -5.78
CA TYR A 175 -0.71 -8.41 -5.99
C TYR A 175 -0.26 -9.75 -6.61
N LEU A 176 -1.03 -10.81 -6.45
CA LEU A 176 -0.72 -12.13 -7.02
C LEU A 176 -0.92 -12.22 -8.53
N TRP A 177 -1.86 -11.47 -9.07
CA TRP A 177 -2.30 -11.62 -10.45
C TRP A 177 -2.38 -10.32 -11.27
N LEU A 178 -2.53 -9.17 -10.66
CA LEU A 178 -2.49 -7.87 -11.35
C LEU A 178 -1.04 -7.50 -11.67
N LYS A 179 -0.72 -7.44 -12.96
CA LYS A 179 0.65 -7.18 -13.43
C LYS A 179 0.69 -5.87 -14.20
N ALA A 180 1.72 -5.06 -13.93
CA ALA A 180 2.02 -3.87 -14.74
C ALA A 180 2.19 -4.26 -16.22
N GLY A 181 1.46 -3.59 -17.11
CA GLY A 181 1.46 -3.91 -18.55
C GLY A 181 0.76 -5.23 -18.91
N GLY A 182 0.04 -5.86 -17.98
CA GLY A 182 -0.79 -7.05 -18.24
C GLY A 182 -2.05 -6.72 -19.05
N ALA A 183 -2.89 -7.74 -19.27
CA ALA A 183 -4.14 -7.61 -20.02
C ALA A 183 -5.19 -6.72 -19.33
N LEU A 184 -5.10 -6.56 -18.00
CA LEU A 184 -5.98 -5.72 -17.19
C LEU A 184 -5.18 -4.56 -16.61
N SER A 185 -5.69 -3.34 -16.77
CA SER A 185 -5.20 -2.18 -16.05
C SER A 185 -5.74 -2.14 -14.61
N PRO A 186 -5.12 -1.39 -13.67
CA PRO A 186 -5.68 -1.17 -12.34
C PRO A 186 -7.15 -0.73 -12.38
N ARG A 187 -7.51 0.16 -13.30
CA ARG A 187 -8.89 0.66 -13.48
C ARG A 187 -9.88 -0.40 -13.95
N ASP A 188 -9.44 -1.37 -14.77
CA ASP A 188 -10.29 -2.48 -15.21
C ASP A 188 -10.65 -3.39 -14.04
N VAL A 189 -9.86 -3.40 -12.97
CA VAL A 189 -10.09 -4.15 -11.75
C VAL A 189 -10.82 -3.33 -10.70
N ALA A 190 -10.44 -2.08 -10.50
CA ALA A 190 -11.01 -1.20 -9.49
C ALA A 190 -12.52 -1.01 -9.67
N LYS A 191 -12.95 -0.76 -10.92
CA LYS A 191 -14.38 -0.53 -11.21
C LYS A 191 -15.30 -1.70 -10.85
N PRO A 192 -15.04 -2.96 -11.27
CA PRO A 192 -15.84 -4.10 -10.82
C PRO A 192 -15.70 -4.34 -9.31
N PHE A 193 -14.54 -4.11 -8.71
CA PHE A 193 -14.37 -4.26 -7.25
C PHE A 193 -15.22 -3.26 -6.49
N ALA A 194 -15.21 -2.00 -6.89
CA ALA A 194 -16.07 -0.97 -6.32
C ALA A 194 -17.55 -1.32 -6.48
N ASP A 195 -17.98 -1.75 -7.68
CA ASP A 195 -19.37 -2.13 -7.95
C ASP A 195 -19.83 -3.28 -7.04
N ILE A 196 -19.06 -4.37 -6.96
CA ILE A 196 -19.38 -5.53 -6.14
C ILE A 196 -19.44 -5.15 -4.65
N PHE A 197 -18.44 -4.42 -4.17
CA PHE A 197 -18.32 -4.10 -2.75
C PHE A 197 -19.39 -3.09 -2.31
N ILE A 198 -19.54 -1.98 -3.05
CA ILE A 198 -20.48 -0.92 -2.72
C ILE A 198 -21.92 -1.44 -2.78
N ARG A 199 -22.30 -2.19 -3.82
CA ARG A 199 -23.65 -2.80 -3.87
C ARG A 199 -23.89 -3.77 -2.71
N GLY A 200 -22.85 -4.47 -2.25
CA GLY A 200 -22.94 -5.37 -1.09
C GLY A 200 -23.20 -4.65 0.23
N ILE A 201 -22.87 -3.36 0.35
CA ILE A 201 -23.03 -2.58 1.58
C ILE A 201 -24.02 -1.43 1.46
N THR A 202 -24.50 -1.07 0.25
CA THR A 202 -25.49 -0.02 0.06
C THR A 202 -26.80 -0.38 0.75
N SER A 203 -27.44 0.62 1.34
CA SER A 203 -28.78 0.49 1.94
C SER A 203 -29.81 0.31 0.84
N ASP A 204 -30.59 -0.77 0.93
CA ASP A 204 -31.74 -1.02 0.01
C ASP A 204 -33.03 -0.34 0.46
N GLY A 205 -32.96 0.50 1.49
CA GLY A 205 -34.12 1.18 2.08
C GLY A 205 -35.05 0.25 2.87
N THR A 206 -34.82 -1.06 2.84
CA THR A 206 -35.72 -2.03 3.51
C THR A 206 -35.26 -2.36 4.95
N GLY A 207 -34.08 -1.93 5.35
CA GLY A 207 -33.50 -2.22 6.66
C GLY A 207 -33.25 -3.72 6.93
N ARG A 208 -33.40 -4.56 5.93
CA ARG A 208 -33.19 -6.00 6.05
C ARG A 208 -31.71 -6.34 5.84
N THR A 209 -31.02 -6.61 6.92
CA THR A 209 -29.78 -7.41 6.86
C THR A 209 -30.14 -8.81 6.32
N PRO A 210 -29.46 -9.32 5.25
CA PRO A 210 -29.65 -10.70 4.85
C PRO A 210 -29.38 -11.61 6.07
N ARG A 211 -30.41 -12.31 6.56
CA ARG A 211 -30.19 -13.31 7.60
C ARG A 211 -29.40 -14.45 6.97
N LEU A 212 -28.14 -14.57 7.33
CA LEU A 212 -27.44 -15.83 7.16
C LEU A 212 -28.29 -16.90 7.87
N ALA A 213 -28.75 -17.91 7.14
CA ALA A 213 -29.47 -19.02 7.73
C ALA A 213 -28.61 -19.58 8.89
N LYS A 214 -29.16 -19.58 10.10
CA LYS A 214 -28.52 -20.28 11.21
C LYS A 214 -28.39 -21.73 10.76
N SER A 215 -27.15 -22.26 10.79
CA SER A 215 -26.96 -23.71 10.63
C SER A 215 -27.79 -24.41 11.71
N GLU A 216 -28.76 -25.21 11.28
CA GLU A 216 -29.50 -26.14 12.14
C GLU A 216 -28.58 -27.31 12.49
N ASP A 217 -27.56 -27.08 13.30
CA ASP A 217 -26.72 -28.14 13.90
C ASP A 217 -26.42 -27.79 15.36
N GLU A 218 -27.47 -27.83 16.17
CA GLU A 218 -27.39 -28.08 17.61
C GLU A 218 -28.58 -28.94 18.02
N ARG A 219 -28.43 -30.26 17.75
CA ARG A 219 -29.14 -31.31 18.51
C ARG A 219 -28.19 -32.44 18.81
#